data_c754b35d5c130d03064e3124a410d991
#
_entry.id   c754b35d5c130d03064e3124a410d991
#
_cell.length_a   1.000
_cell.length_b   1.000
_cell.length_c   1.000
_cell.angle_alpha   90.00
_cell.angle_beta   90.00
_cell.angle_gamma   90.00
#
_symmetry.space_group_name_H-M   'P 1'
#
loop_
_entity.id
_entity.type
_entity.pdbx_description
1 polymer ?
#
loop_
_entity_poly.entity_id
_entity_poly.type
_entity_poly.pdbx_seq_one_letter_code
_entity_poly.pdbx_strand_id
1 'polypeptide(L)'
;VTEQFQKIVTVQQAQQYIDANAPLKPVLLHLASGKDSTLIEKRLLRQNKGDIFSVGYVTYKVLESSDTVDYRASYIFLDGSTLSATEVDSLRKIIVQKASAGTSFEQLSDQYTMDGNTTHGDTGWFFGIEMMPKEFQDAVAKHKTGEIFFVDVSEKQWHYIVKKTYDDREKKEITVLRSNGR
;
A
#
# COMPACT_ATOMS: atom_id res chain seq x y z
N VAL A 1 -30.11 -16.44 9.96
CA VAL A 1 -28.81 -15.77 9.77
C VAL A 1 -28.91 -14.71 8.67
N THR A 2 -29.42 -15.02 7.47
CA THR A 2 -29.44 -14.08 6.33
C THR A 2 -30.23 -12.80 6.62
N GLU A 3 -31.44 -12.90 7.21
CA GLU A 3 -32.25 -11.72 7.58
C GLU A 3 -31.58 -10.85 8.65
N GLN A 4 -30.89 -11.47 9.60
CA GLN A 4 -30.12 -10.74 10.61
C GLN A 4 -28.94 -10.03 9.97
N PHE A 5 -28.25 -10.69 9.03
CA PHE A 5 -27.12 -10.11 8.29
C PHE A 5 -27.52 -8.88 7.47
N GLN A 6 -28.75 -8.84 6.92
CA GLN A 6 -29.24 -7.66 6.20
C GLN A 6 -29.23 -6.39 7.07
N LYS A 7 -29.48 -6.52 8.37
CA LYS A 7 -29.55 -5.40 9.32
C LYS A 7 -28.18 -4.94 9.85
N ILE A 8 -27.13 -5.75 9.66
CA ILE A 8 -25.79 -5.43 10.14
C ILE A 8 -25.07 -4.65 9.03
N VAL A 9 -24.85 -3.36 9.21
CA VAL A 9 -24.24 -2.47 8.21
C VAL A 9 -22.88 -1.89 8.64
N THR A 10 -22.51 -2.06 9.92
CA THR A 10 -21.24 -1.58 10.46
C THR A 10 -20.48 -2.70 11.17
N VAL A 11 -19.16 -2.51 11.33
CA VAL A 11 -18.30 -3.43 12.09
C VAL A 11 -18.73 -3.49 13.56
N GLN A 12 -19.18 -2.37 14.14
CA GLN A 12 -19.68 -2.34 15.52
C GLN A 12 -20.93 -3.22 15.69
N GLN A 13 -21.89 -3.14 14.77
CA GLN A 13 -23.07 -4.01 14.79
C GLN A 13 -22.71 -5.49 14.60
N ALA A 14 -21.69 -5.77 13.76
CA ALA A 14 -21.17 -7.12 13.60
C ALA A 14 -20.55 -7.66 14.90
N GLN A 15 -19.84 -6.82 15.65
CA GLN A 15 -19.30 -7.22 16.95
C GLN A 15 -20.42 -7.54 17.95
N GLN A 16 -21.46 -6.72 18.00
CA GLN A 16 -22.65 -7.01 18.84
C GLN A 16 -23.33 -8.34 18.45
N TYR A 17 -23.40 -8.62 17.13
CA TYR A 17 -23.92 -9.90 16.66
C TYR A 17 -23.05 -11.08 17.08
N ILE A 18 -21.72 -10.94 17.02
CA ILE A 18 -20.75 -11.95 17.45
C ILE A 18 -20.97 -12.29 18.93
N ASP A 19 -21.05 -11.27 19.76
CA ASP A 19 -21.21 -11.42 21.23
C ASP A 19 -22.53 -12.12 21.58
N ALA A 20 -23.60 -11.83 20.83
CA ALA A 20 -24.94 -12.39 21.06
C ALA A 20 -25.15 -13.79 20.47
N ASN A 21 -24.30 -14.27 19.56
CA ASN A 21 -24.55 -15.50 18.79
C ASN A 21 -23.39 -16.51 18.85
N ALA A 22 -22.70 -16.59 19.97
CA ALA A 22 -21.53 -17.49 20.15
C ALA A 22 -21.73 -18.95 19.64
N PRO A 23 -22.91 -19.61 19.79
CA PRO A 23 -23.12 -20.95 19.26
C PRO A 23 -22.98 -21.09 17.75
N LEU A 24 -23.20 -20.00 16.98
CA LEU A 24 -23.03 -19.96 15.52
C LEU A 24 -21.59 -19.68 15.09
N LYS A 25 -20.70 -19.48 16.05
CA LYS A 25 -19.26 -19.18 15.83
C LYS A 25 -19.04 -18.06 14.82
N PRO A 26 -19.70 -16.89 14.99
CA PRO A 26 -19.48 -15.76 14.12
C PRO A 26 -18.11 -15.17 14.36
N VAL A 27 -17.46 -14.70 13.29
CA VAL A 27 -16.16 -14.03 13.35
C VAL A 27 -16.06 -12.90 12.33
N LEU A 28 -15.26 -11.88 12.64
CA LEU A 28 -14.79 -10.90 11.66
C LEU A 28 -13.51 -11.41 10.99
N LEU A 29 -13.50 -11.34 9.67
CA LEU A 29 -12.33 -11.64 8.85
C LEU A 29 -11.88 -10.36 8.16
N HIS A 30 -10.59 -10.07 8.22
CA HIS A 30 -9.94 -9.02 7.44
C HIS A 30 -9.12 -9.71 6.35
N LEU A 31 -9.48 -9.50 5.09
CA LEU A 31 -8.87 -10.16 3.94
C LEU A 31 -8.30 -9.12 3.00
N ALA A 32 -7.09 -9.40 2.50
CA ALA A 32 -6.44 -8.62 1.46
C ALA A 32 -6.12 -9.51 0.26
N SER A 33 -6.17 -8.95 -0.94
CA SER A 33 -5.77 -9.69 -2.15
C SER A 33 -4.28 -10.06 -2.08
N GLY A 34 -3.96 -11.32 -2.41
CA GLY A 34 -2.60 -11.83 -2.38
C GLY A 34 -2.46 -13.15 -3.14
N LYS A 35 -1.21 -13.60 -3.33
CA LYS A 35 -0.92 -14.83 -4.10
C LYS A 35 -1.45 -16.08 -3.39
N ASP A 36 -1.42 -16.10 -2.07
CA ASP A 36 -1.73 -17.28 -1.24
C ASP A 36 -3.20 -17.35 -0.80
N SER A 37 -4.08 -16.52 -1.38
CA SER A 37 -5.51 -16.53 -1.06
C SER A 37 -6.17 -17.84 -1.47
N THR A 38 -6.95 -18.41 -0.56
CA THR A 38 -7.79 -19.58 -0.81
C THR A 38 -8.89 -19.29 -1.83
N LEU A 39 -9.54 -20.32 -2.35
CA LEU A 39 -10.66 -20.16 -3.31
C LEU A 39 -11.82 -19.33 -2.73
N ILE A 40 -12.12 -19.52 -1.43
CA ILE A 40 -13.18 -18.76 -0.76
C ILE A 40 -12.76 -17.29 -0.56
N GLU A 41 -11.53 -17.00 -0.18
CA GLU A 41 -11.01 -15.64 -0.05
C GLU A 41 -11.00 -14.92 -1.40
N LYS A 42 -10.57 -15.58 -2.47
CA LYS A 42 -10.66 -15.03 -3.84
C LYS A 42 -12.10 -14.70 -4.25
N ARG A 43 -13.06 -15.53 -3.83
CA ARG A 43 -14.49 -15.27 -4.08
C ARG A 43 -14.99 -14.09 -3.24
N LEU A 44 -14.59 -14.01 -1.97
CA LEU A 44 -14.95 -12.92 -1.06
C LEU A 44 -14.40 -11.58 -1.56
N LEU A 45 -13.14 -11.54 -1.98
CA LEU A 45 -12.48 -10.35 -2.52
C LEU A 45 -13.13 -9.79 -3.80
N ARG A 46 -13.98 -10.56 -4.49
CA ARG A 46 -14.76 -10.10 -5.64
C ARG A 46 -16.09 -9.46 -5.27
N GLN A 47 -16.47 -9.54 -4.00
CA GLN A 47 -17.76 -8.99 -3.53
C GLN A 47 -17.63 -7.50 -3.19
N ASN A 48 -18.77 -6.83 -3.16
CA ASN A 48 -18.87 -5.42 -2.79
C ASN A 48 -19.38 -5.25 -1.37
N LYS A 49 -19.17 -4.08 -0.79
CA LYS A 49 -19.76 -3.73 0.50
C LYS A 49 -21.27 -3.94 0.48
N GLY A 50 -21.78 -4.65 1.48
CA GLY A 50 -23.20 -4.99 1.65
C GLY A 50 -23.59 -6.36 1.10
N ASP A 51 -22.77 -6.96 0.22
CA ASP A 51 -23.10 -8.27 -0.36
C ASP A 51 -23.16 -9.35 0.73
N ILE A 52 -24.18 -10.22 0.59
CA ILE A 52 -24.39 -11.38 1.44
C ILE A 52 -24.46 -12.61 0.56
N PHE A 53 -23.73 -13.65 0.92
CA PHE A 53 -23.81 -14.93 0.24
C PHE A 53 -23.48 -16.09 1.16
N SER A 54 -23.87 -17.30 0.78
CA SER A 54 -23.62 -18.50 1.57
C SER A 54 -22.83 -19.53 0.75
N VAL A 55 -22.00 -20.28 1.44
CA VAL A 55 -21.31 -21.45 0.91
C VAL A 55 -21.55 -22.60 1.89
N GLY A 56 -22.34 -23.58 1.47
CA GLY A 56 -22.85 -24.61 2.39
C GLY A 56 -23.64 -23.97 3.54
N TYR A 57 -23.25 -24.28 4.76
CA TYR A 57 -23.89 -23.75 5.98
C TYR A 57 -23.26 -22.46 6.50
N VAL A 58 -22.31 -21.88 5.78
CA VAL A 58 -21.61 -20.68 6.20
C VAL A 58 -22.13 -19.47 5.42
N THR A 59 -22.56 -18.44 6.13
CA THR A 59 -23.00 -17.17 5.56
C THR A 59 -21.94 -16.10 5.79
N TYR A 60 -21.74 -15.28 4.78
CA TYR A 60 -20.77 -14.18 4.75
C TYR A 60 -21.48 -12.88 4.41
N LYS A 61 -21.07 -11.79 5.05
CA LYS A 61 -21.46 -10.43 4.67
C LYS A 61 -20.25 -9.54 4.60
N VAL A 62 -20.08 -8.84 3.48
CA VAL A 62 -19.04 -7.83 3.32
C VAL A 62 -19.49 -6.54 4.01
N LEU A 63 -18.79 -6.13 5.05
CA LEU A 63 -19.07 -4.92 5.82
C LEU A 63 -18.32 -3.71 5.28
N GLU A 64 -17.09 -3.92 4.84
CA GLU A 64 -16.22 -2.90 4.27
C GLU A 64 -15.48 -3.46 3.07
N SER A 65 -15.21 -2.60 2.11
CA SER A 65 -14.42 -2.91 0.92
C SER A 65 -13.69 -1.66 0.49
N SER A 66 -12.37 -1.75 0.34
CA SER A 66 -11.53 -0.67 -0.17
C SER A 66 -10.57 -1.21 -1.22
N ASP A 67 -10.36 -0.42 -2.25
CA ASP A 67 -9.32 -0.65 -3.22
C ASP A 67 -8.13 0.25 -2.85
N THR A 68 -6.95 -0.35 -2.75
CA THR A 68 -5.70 0.33 -2.44
C THR A 68 -4.67 0.04 -3.52
N VAL A 69 -3.68 0.91 -3.63
CA VAL A 69 -2.58 0.73 -4.58
C VAL A 69 -1.28 0.75 -3.81
N ASP A 70 -0.50 -0.31 -3.93
CA ASP A 70 0.88 -0.35 -3.43
C ASP A 70 1.83 0.12 -4.52
N TYR A 71 2.79 0.91 -4.10
CA TYR A 71 3.88 1.42 -4.93
C TYR A 71 5.21 0.83 -4.47
N ARG A 72 6.20 0.79 -5.38
CA ARG A 72 7.58 0.47 -5.04
C ARG A 72 8.52 1.26 -5.92
N ALA A 73 9.50 1.88 -5.28
CA ALA A 73 10.50 2.70 -5.93
C ALA A 73 11.87 2.51 -5.27
N SER A 74 12.89 3.00 -5.92
CA SER A 74 14.19 3.24 -5.28
C SER A 74 14.42 4.75 -5.21
N TYR A 75 15.11 5.20 -4.17
CA TYR A 75 15.37 6.62 -3.96
C TYR A 75 16.80 6.89 -3.49
N ILE A 76 17.21 8.13 -3.71
CA ILE A 76 18.38 8.77 -3.13
C ILE A 76 17.90 9.98 -2.39
N PHE A 77 18.20 10.07 -1.10
CA PHE A 77 17.81 11.18 -0.24
C PHE A 77 18.94 12.20 -0.13
N LEU A 78 18.63 13.47 -0.31
CA LEU A 78 19.53 14.60 -0.07
C LEU A 78 18.91 15.52 0.97
N ASP A 79 19.70 15.86 1.99
CA ASP A 79 19.26 16.73 3.08
C ASP A 79 19.56 18.20 2.78
N GLY A 80 18.55 18.97 2.44
CA GLY A 80 18.65 20.42 2.18
C GLY A 80 18.92 21.27 3.42
N SER A 81 18.86 20.68 4.62
CA SER A 81 19.33 21.39 5.82
C SER A 81 20.88 21.50 5.87
N THR A 82 21.57 20.64 5.16
CA THR A 82 23.04 20.58 5.08
C THR A 82 23.59 20.97 3.71
N LEU A 83 22.76 20.89 2.66
CA LEU A 83 23.11 21.23 1.28
C LEU A 83 22.42 22.51 0.84
N SER A 84 23.10 23.37 0.13
CA SER A 84 22.47 24.48 -0.58
C SER A 84 21.67 23.99 -1.79
N ALA A 85 20.72 24.80 -2.25
CA ALA A 85 19.94 24.49 -3.46
C ALA A 85 20.83 24.22 -4.70
N THR A 86 21.93 24.96 -4.84
CA THR A 86 22.90 24.76 -5.94
C THR A 86 23.62 23.42 -5.85
N GLU A 87 23.95 22.96 -4.64
CA GLU A 87 24.56 21.63 -4.42
C GLU A 87 23.57 20.51 -4.71
N VAL A 88 22.30 20.63 -4.25
CA VAL A 88 21.24 19.70 -4.58
C VAL A 88 21.06 19.56 -6.10
N ASP A 89 20.97 20.67 -6.82
CA ASP A 89 20.80 20.68 -8.28
C ASP A 89 22.03 20.09 -9.01
N SER A 90 23.22 20.33 -8.48
CA SER A 90 24.47 19.76 -9.02
C SER A 90 24.50 18.25 -8.83
N LEU A 91 24.15 17.76 -7.64
CA LEU A 91 24.08 16.34 -7.34
C LEU A 91 23.01 15.63 -8.19
N ARG A 92 21.85 16.21 -8.36
CA ARG A 92 20.79 15.69 -9.25
C ARG A 92 21.30 15.47 -10.67
N LYS A 93 21.99 16.47 -11.24
CA LYS A 93 22.58 16.38 -12.59
C LYS A 93 23.61 15.26 -12.67
N ILE A 94 24.53 15.17 -11.72
CA ILE A 94 25.56 14.15 -11.64
C ILE A 94 24.95 12.75 -11.57
N ILE A 95 23.97 12.56 -10.68
CA ILE A 95 23.31 11.27 -10.46
C ILE A 95 22.57 10.81 -11.72
N VAL A 96 21.77 11.69 -12.35
CA VAL A 96 21.06 11.37 -13.59
C VAL A 96 22.03 11.06 -14.73
N GLN A 97 23.12 11.82 -14.84
CA GLN A 97 24.14 11.55 -15.85
C GLN A 97 24.81 10.18 -15.65
N LYS A 98 25.17 9.84 -14.41
CA LYS A 98 25.76 8.53 -14.10
C LYS A 98 24.78 7.38 -14.36
N ALA A 99 23.50 7.55 -13.99
CA ALA A 99 22.44 6.58 -14.27
C ALA A 99 22.30 6.35 -15.79
N SER A 100 22.30 7.44 -16.57
CA SER A 100 22.24 7.37 -18.04
C SER A 100 23.48 6.73 -18.66
N ALA A 101 24.64 6.83 -17.99
CA ALA A 101 25.88 6.17 -18.40
C ALA A 101 25.96 4.69 -17.97
N GLY A 102 24.92 4.14 -17.32
CA GLY A 102 24.81 2.72 -16.97
C GLY A 102 25.16 2.37 -15.52
N THR A 103 25.47 3.34 -14.65
CA THR A 103 25.63 3.06 -13.22
C THR A 103 24.27 2.65 -12.64
N SER A 104 24.23 1.54 -11.90
CA SER A 104 22.97 1.08 -11.30
C SER A 104 22.45 2.07 -10.27
N PHE A 105 21.11 2.16 -10.14
CA PHE A 105 20.49 3.09 -9.20
C PHE A 105 20.79 2.70 -7.74
N GLU A 106 20.97 1.41 -7.45
CA GLU A 106 21.41 0.90 -6.15
C GLU A 106 22.80 1.43 -5.78
N GLN A 107 23.77 1.32 -6.71
CA GLN A 107 25.11 1.87 -6.50
C GLN A 107 25.11 3.39 -6.29
N LEU A 108 24.24 4.10 -7.02
CA LEU A 108 24.07 5.54 -6.84
C LEU A 108 23.42 5.86 -5.48
N SER A 109 22.45 5.05 -5.03
CA SER A 109 21.87 5.21 -3.72
C SER A 109 22.92 5.01 -2.62
N ASP A 110 23.71 3.95 -2.68
CA ASP A 110 24.79 3.69 -1.72
C ASP A 110 25.83 4.82 -1.67
N GLN A 111 26.10 5.45 -2.81
CA GLN A 111 27.11 6.50 -2.91
C GLN A 111 26.61 7.86 -2.45
N TYR A 112 25.32 8.19 -2.66
CA TYR A 112 24.83 9.56 -2.54
C TYR A 112 23.74 9.76 -1.49
N THR A 113 23.05 8.71 -1.02
CA THR A 113 21.96 8.90 -0.04
C THR A 113 22.50 9.38 1.29
N MET A 114 21.79 10.30 1.94
CA MET A 114 22.20 10.93 3.19
C MET A 114 21.40 10.47 4.41
N ASP A 115 20.45 9.54 4.24
CA ASP A 115 19.60 9.03 5.33
C ASP A 115 20.15 7.76 5.97
N GLY A 116 21.27 7.22 5.46
CA GLY A 116 21.94 6.05 6.01
C GLY A 116 21.13 4.75 5.87
N ASN A 117 20.15 4.70 4.94
CA ASN A 117 19.40 3.46 4.72
C ASN A 117 20.32 2.33 4.24
N THR A 118 19.97 1.10 4.60
CA THR A 118 20.72 -0.12 4.25
C THR A 118 20.03 -0.95 3.19
N THR A 119 18.97 -0.40 2.57
CA THR A 119 18.16 -1.09 1.56
C THR A 119 18.59 -0.79 0.14
N HIS A 120 19.74 -0.12 -0.05
CA HIS A 120 20.22 0.35 -1.34
C HIS A 120 19.20 1.27 -2.05
N GLY A 121 18.45 2.03 -1.22
CA GLY A 121 17.39 2.93 -1.66
C GLY A 121 16.04 2.28 -1.95
N ASP A 122 15.90 0.96 -1.88
CA ASP A 122 14.61 0.30 -2.12
C ASP A 122 13.61 0.61 -1.00
N THR A 123 12.45 1.17 -1.36
CA THR A 123 11.37 1.47 -0.41
C THR A 123 10.66 0.22 0.10
N GLY A 124 10.81 -0.94 -0.57
CA GLY A 124 9.83 -2.00 -0.46
C GLY A 124 8.46 -1.57 -1.01
N TRP A 125 7.45 -2.41 -0.88
CA TRP A 125 6.08 -2.05 -1.21
C TRP A 125 5.50 -1.14 -0.12
N PHE A 126 4.94 0.01 -0.52
CA PHE A 126 4.34 0.98 0.40
C PHE A 126 3.00 1.50 -0.12
N PHE A 127 2.17 1.93 0.81
CA PHE A 127 0.92 2.67 0.55
C PHE A 127 0.71 3.68 1.66
N GLY A 128 0.00 4.76 1.34
CA GLY A 128 -0.33 5.77 2.34
C GLY A 128 0.87 6.60 2.86
N ILE A 129 0.56 7.70 3.49
CA ILE A 129 1.51 8.73 3.94
C ILE A 129 2.31 8.34 5.19
N GLU A 130 1.98 7.23 5.84
CA GLU A 130 2.66 6.79 7.06
C GLU A 130 4.08 6.26 6.78
N MET A 131 4.31 5.72 5.58
CA MET A 131 5.59 5.13 5.20
C MET A 131 6.48 6.12 4.43
N MET A 132 5.88 6.92 3.54
CA MET A 132 6.58 7.89 2.70
C MET A 132 5.81 9.22 2.70
N PRO A 133 6.48 10.37 2.55
CA PRO A 133 5.81 11.66 2.41
C PRO A 133 4.76 11.65 1.29
N LYS A 134 3.69 12.42 1.47
CA LYS A 134 2.60 12.49 0.49
C LYS A 134 3.11 12.89 -0.90
N GLU A 135 4.01 13.87 -0.96
CA GLU A 135 4.63 14.35 -2.20
C GLU A 135 5.38 13.23 -2.93
N PHE A 136 6.06 12.36 -2.17
CA PHE A 136 6.77 11.21 -2.71
C PHE A 136 5.79 10.19 -3.31
N GLN A 137 4.77 9.81 -2.57
CA GLN A 137 3.75 8.87 -3.04
C GLN A 137 3.01 9.40 -4.27
N ASP A 138 2.56 10.67 -4.25
CA ASP A 138 1.86 11.32 -5.35
C ASP A 138 2.72 11.37 -6.63
N ALA A 139 4.03 11.56 -6.48
CA ALA A 139 4.95 11.54 -7.60
C ALA A 139 5.13 10.12 -8.17
N VAL A 140 5.36 9.11 -7.31
CA VAL A 140 5.50 7.71 -7.75
C VAL A 140 4.25 7.23 -8.48
N ALA A 141 3.06 7.61 -8.01
CA ALA A 141 1.79 7.27 -8.66
C ALA A 141 1.64 7.83 -10.08
N LYS A 142 2.27 8.98 -10.38
CA LYS A 142 2.18 9.66 -11.69
C LYS A 142 3.21 9.18 -12.71
N HIS A 143 4.27 8.53 -12.26
CA HIS A 143 5.37 8.12 -13.12
C HIS A 143 5.28 6.64 -13.52
N LYS A 144 5.94 6.29 -14.63
CA LYS A 144 5.98 4.92 -15.14
C LYS A 144 7.21 4.18 -14.62
N THR A 145 7.12 2.87 -14.59
CA THR A 145 8.25 1.99 -14.27
C THR A 145 9.47 2.32 -15.16
N GLY A 146 10.62 2.48 -14.53
CA GLY A 146 11.89 2.84 -15.18
C GLY A 146 12.19 4.34 -15.20
N GLU A 147 11.20 5.22 -15.01
CA GLU A 147 11.42 6.68 -14.99
C GLU A 147 12.20 7.10 -13.75
N ILE A 148 13.09 8.10 -13.94
CA ILE A 148 13.80 8.80 -12.86
C ILE A 148 13.26 10.23 -12.80
N PHE A 149 12.88 10.66 -11.60
CA PHE A 149 12.28 11.96 -11.36
C PHE A 149 12.69 12.52 -10.00
N PHE A 150 12.35 13.78 -9.74
CA PHE A 150 12.69 14.47 -8.50
C PHE A 150 11.43 14.71 -7.67
N VAL A 151 11.59 14.62 -6.35
CA VAL A 151 10.55 14.96 -5.38
C VAL A 151 11.15 15.88 -4.32
N ASP A 152 10.46 16.97 -4.07
CA ASP A 152 10.81 17.94 -3.03
C ASP A 152 9.73 18.01 -1.97
N VAL A 153 10.11 17.83 -0.70
CA VAL A 153 9.27 18.06 0.47
C VAL A 153 9.76 19.35 1.12
N SER A 154 9.29 20.48 0.61
CA SER A 154 9.84 21.80 0.91
C SER A 154 9.80 22.15 2.39
N GLU A 155 8.73 21.80 3.11
CA GLU A 155 8.57 22.06 4.55
C GLU A 155 9.67 21.39 5.41
N LYS A 156 10.22 20.27 4.91
CA LYS A 156 11.25 19.49 5.59
C LYS A 156 12.64 19.67 5.01
N GLN A 157 12.76 20.43 3.93
CA GLN A 157 14.00 20.58 3.14
C GLN A 157 14.54 19.21 2.67
N TRP A 158 13.65 18.28 2.35
CA TRP A 158 14.01 16.96 1.86
C TRP A 158 13.92 16.91 0.34
N HIS A 159 14.95 16.37 -0.27
CA HIS A 159 15.05 16.24 -1.71
C HIS A 159 15.32 14.78 -2.08
N TYR A 160 14.52 14.25 -2.99
CA TYR A 160 14.68 12.88 -3.46
C TYR A 160 14.95 12.84 -4.95
N ILE A 161 15.84 11.94 -5.35
CA ILE A 161 15.92 11.43 -6.72
C ILE A 161 15.30 10.04 -6.66
N VAL A 162 14.25 9.80 -7.44
CA VAL A 162 13.43 8.60 -7.35
C VAL A 162 13.44 7.88 -8.68
N LYS A 163 13.55 6.56 -8.65
CA LYS A 163 13.32 5.68 -9.79
C LYS A 163 12.15 4.76 -9.47
N LYS A 164 11.08 4.81 -10.26
CA LYS A 164 9.99 3.82 -10.13
C LYS A 164 10.48 2.46 -10.61
N THR A 165 10.48 1.46 -9.74
CA THR A 165 11.10 0.15 -10.00
C THR A 165 10.13 -0.91 -10.44
N TYR A 166 8.84 -0.79 -10.06
CA TYR A 166 7.79 -1.75 -10.37
C TYR A 166 6.51 -1.04 -10.79
N ASP A 167 5.70 -1.74 -11.56
CA ASP A 167 4.32 -1.33 -11.83
C ASP A 167 3.49 -1.34 -10.54
N ASP A 168 2.48 -0.48 -10.51
CA ASP A 168 1.58 -0.35 -9.39
C ASP A 168 0.87 -1.70 -9.14
N ARG A 169 0.67 -2.01 -7.87
CA ARG A 169 -0.02 -3.23 -7.47
C ARG A 169 -1.36 -2.89 -6.84
N GLU A 170 -2.43 -3.08 -7.61
CA GLU A 170 -3.78 -2.95 -7.07
C GLU A 170 -4.03 -4.02 -6.01
N LYS A 171 -4.57 -3.60 -4.89
CA LYS A 171 -5.01 -4.45 -3.79
C LYS A 171 -6.46 -4.16 -3.46
N LYS A 172 -7.19 -5.19 -3.10
CA LYS A 172 -8.50 -5.07 -2.48
C LYS A 172 -8.45 -5.60 -1.07
N GLU A 173 -8.97 -4.82 -0.15
CA GLU A 173 -9.13 -5.19 1.25
C GLU A 173 -10.61 -5.18 1.61
N ILE A 174 -11.04 -6.19 2.37
CA ILE A 174 -12.42 -6.32 2.79
C ILE A 174 -12.49 -6.76 4.26
N THR A 175 -13.51 -6.26 4.96
CA THR A 175 -13.92 -6.76 6.29
C THR A 175 -15.21 -7.55 6.12
N VAL A 176 -15.20 -8.80 6.56
CA VAL A 176 -16.30 -9.74 6.35
C VAL A 176 -16.76 -10.32 7.68
N LEU A 177 -18.06 -10.25 7.95
CA LEU A 177 -18.69 -11.05 8.98
C LEU A 177 -18.98 -12.44 8.42
N ARG A 178 -18.46 -13.47 9.06
CA ARG A 178 -18.74 -14.88 8.78
C ARG A 178 -19.50 -15.49 9.93
N SER A 179 -20.51 -16.31 9.66
CA SER A 179 -21.21 -17.09 10.69
C SER A 179 -21.69 -18.41 10.12
N ASN A 180 -21.73 -19.44 10.94
CA ASN A 180 -22.37 -20.69 10.57
C ASN A 180 -23.89 -20.50 10.55
N GLY A 181 -24.57 -21.06 9.56
CA GLY A 181 -26.03 -21.25 9.57
C GLY A 181 -26.46 -22.34 10.54
N ARG A 182 -27.70 -22.30 10.93
CA ARG A 182 -28.36 -23.44 11.59
C ARG A 182 -28.84 -24.42 10.56
#